data_a88f3cce420af52d7114ae5f7f6aa25a
#
_entry.id   a88f3cce420af52d7114ae5f7f6aa25a
#
_cell.length_a   1.000
_cell.length_b   1.000
_cell.length_c   1.000
_cell.angle_alpha   90.00
_cell.angle_beta   90.00
_cell.angle_gamma   90.00
#
_symmetry.space_group_name_H-M   'P 1'
#
loop_
_entity.id
_entity.type
_entity.pdbx_description
1 polymer ?
#
loop_
_entity_poly.entity_id
_entity_poly.type
_entity_poly.pdbx_seq_one_letter_code
_entity_poly.pdbx_strand_id
1 'polypeptide(L)'
;MDMVKRFTVYLVNLDPVVNGKPRTSRPCVVISPDEMNRYLNTVIVAPLTSRKQDLPTRVPINFKLKPGQIALEQIRVLDKSRLIKPLGKLGDNTRDEVVRILGEMFSGG
;
A
#
# COMPACT_ATOMS: atom_id res chain seq x y z
N MET A 1 -10.44 -15.21 -4.78
CA MET A 1 -9.59 -14.07 -5.21
C MET A 1 -8.27 -14.61 -5.72
N ASP A 2 -7.85 -14.12 -6.85
CA ASP A 2 -6.53 -14.45 -7.38
C ASP A 2 -5.46 -13.97 -6.42
N MET A 3 -4.25 -14.49 -6.63
CA MET A 3 -3.14 -14.16 -5.76
C MET A 3 -2.87 -12.64 -5.73
N VAL A 4 -2.76 -12.10 -4.53
CA VAL A 4 -2.38 -10.70 -4.34
C VAL A 4 -0.89 -10.57 -4.58
N LYS A 5 -0.51 -9.70 -5.51
CA LYS A 5 0.90 -9.52 -5.87
C LYS A 5 1.49 -8.28 -5.22
N ARG A 6 2.73 -8.41 -4.78
CA ARG A 6 3.50 -7.30 -4.22
C ARG A 6 3.56 -6.14 -5.21
N PHE A 7 3.51 -4.93 -4.69
CA PHE A 7 3.57 -3.67 -5.45
C PHE A 7 2.37 -3.39 -6.35
N THR A 8 1.30 -4.15 -6.17
CA THR A 8 0.01 -3.81 -6.79
C THR A 8 -0.70 -2.80 -5.90
N VAL A 9 -1.24 -1.77 -6.52
CA VAL A 9 -2.07 -0.78 -5.84
C VAL A 9 -3.50 -1.27 -5.88
N TYR A 10 -4.13 -1.36 -4.72
CA TYR A 10 -5.53 -1.74 -4.57
C TYR A 10 -6.34 -0.59 -4.03
N LEU A 11 -7.59 -0.51 -4.46
CA LEU A 11 -8.58 0.24 -3.71
C LEU A 11 -8.93 -0.59 -2.49
N VAL A 12 -8.81 0.00 -1.30
CA VAL A 12 -8.90 -0.70 -0.04
C VAL A 12 -9.92 -0.02 0.86
N ASN A 13 -10.72 -0.83 1.55
CA ASN A 13 -11.60 -0.35 2.59
C ASN A 13 -10.84 -0.34 3.91
N LEU A 14 -10.39 0.85 4.34
CA LEU A 14 -9.56 1.00 5.55
C LEU A 14 -10.38 0.98 6.83
N ASP A 15 -11.62 1.41 6.77
CA ASP A 15 -12.47 1.53 7.94
C ASP A 15 -13.45 0.37 8.03
N PRO A 16 -13.80 -0.05 9.24
CA PRO A 16 -14.86 -1.05 9.39
C PRO A 16 -16.16 -0.52 8.83
N VAL A 17 -16.97 -1.44 8.31
CA VAL A 17 -18.30 -1.11 7.81
C VAL A 17 -19.17 -0.75 9.01
N VAL A 18 -19.75 0.46 8.99
CA VAL A 18 -20.67 0.91 10.01
C VAL A 18 -22.02 1.14 9.36
N ASN A 19 -23.07 0.54 9.91
CA ASN A 19 -24.44 0.66 9.39
C ASN A 19 -24.55 0.22 7.92
N GLY A 20 -23.81 -0.80 7.53
CA GLY A 20 -23.87 -1.34 6.18
C GLY A 20 -23.20 -0.48 5.11
N LYS A 21 -22.56 0.61 5.47
CA LYS A 21 -21.90 1.49 4.51
C LYS A 21 -20.39 1.50 4.72
N PRO A 22 -19.57 1.23 3.68
CA PRO A 22 -18.15 1.46 3.78
C PRO A 22 -17.88 2.96 3.97
N ARG A 23 -17.04 3.30 4.94
CA ARG A 23 -16.77 4.70 5.25
C ARG A 23 -15.84 5.35 4.26
N THR A 24 -14.71 4.71 4.01
CA THR A 24 -13.69 5.28 3.13
C THR A 24 -12.99 4.17 2.39
N SER A 25 -12.81 4.38 1.09
CA SER A 25 -11.91 3.54 0.31
C SER A 25 -10.76 4.42 -0.15
N ARG A 26 -9.55 3.89 -0.08
CA ARG A 26 -8.33 4.62 -0.44
C ARG A 26 -7.38 3.71 -1.20
N PRO A 27 -6.59 4.27 -2.10
CA PRO A 27 -5.56 3.48 -2.76
C PRO A 27 -4.43 3.17 -1.77
N CYS A 28 -4.05 1.91 -1.73
CA CYS A 28 -2.91 1.44 -0.95
C CYS A 28 -2.09 0.48 -1.79
N VAL A 29 -0.79 0.50 -1.62
CA VAL A 29 0.08 -0.45 -2.31
C VAL A 29 0.42 -1.61 -1.38
N VAL A 30 0.33 -2.83 -1.92
CA VAL A 30 0.73 -4.04 -1.19
C VAL A 30 2.24 -4.10 -1.18
N ILE A 31 2.83 -4.12 0.01
CA ILE A 31 4.28 -4.18 0.17
C ILE A 31 4.77 -5.52 0.71
N SER A 32 3.87 -6.37 1.20
CA SER A 32 4.24 -7.71 1.65
C SER A 32 4.63 -8.60 0.48
N PRO A 33 5.63 -9.48 0.68
CA PRO A 33 6.11 -10.36 -0.39
C PRO A 33 5.02 -11.31 -0.90
N ASP A 34 5.16 -11.73 -2.16
CA ASP A 34 4.20 -12.65 -2.80
C ASP A 34 4.05 -13.95 -2.02
N GLU A 35 5.13 -14.49 -1.50
CA GLU A 35 5.08 -15.73 -0.73
C GLU A 35 4.24 -15.58 0.53
N MET A 36 4.41 -14.46 1.25
CA MET A 36 3.61 -14.16 2.41
C MET A 36 2.13 -13.98 2.02
N ASN A 37 1.89 -13.26 0.92
CA ASN A 37 0.53 -12.99 0.45
C ASN A 37 -0.20 -14.27 0.05
N ARG A 38 0.56 -15.28 -0.39
CA ARG A 38 -0.02 -16.55 -0.81
C ARG A 38 -0.59 -17.35 0.37
N TYR A 39 0.11 -17.34 1.50
CA TYR A 39 -0.21 -18.23 2.61
C TYR A 39 -1.01 -17.59 3.73
N LEU A 40 -1.05 -16.26 3.81
CA LEU A 40 -1.77 -15.59 4.87
C LEU A 40 -3.08 -14.99 4.37
N ASN A 41 -4.02 -14.84 5.28
CA ASN A 41 -5.28 -14.14 4.99
C ASN A 41 -5.12 -12.62 5.09
N THR A 42 -3.94 -12.16 5.45
CA THR A 42 -3.63 -10.75 5.62
C THR A 42 -2.56 -10.31 4.64
N VAL A 43 -2.49 -9.01 4.40
CA VAL A 43 -1.45 -8.37 3.61
C VAL A 43 -0.95 -7.14 4.35
N ILE A 44 0.27 -6.71 4.02
CA ILE A 44 0.81 -5.45 4.54
C ILE A 44 0.72 -4.42 3.43
N VAL A 45 0.12 -3.28 3.72
CA VAL A 45 -0.09 -2.23 2.74
C VAL A 45 0.42 -0.88 3.27
N ALA A 46 0.71 0.02 2.33
CA ALA A 46 1.02 1.41 2.63
C ALA A 46 0.08 2.31 1.83
N PRO A 47 -0.52 3.32 2.46
CA PRO A 47 -1.47 4.17 1.77
C PRO A 47 -0.77 5.14 0.81
N LEU A 48 -1.45 5.45 -0.29
CA LEU A 48 -1.12 6.57 -1.15
C LEU A 48 -1.87 7.80 -0.65
N THR A 49 -1.19 8.93 -0.57
CA THR A 49 -1.80 10.17 -0.08
C THR A 49 -1.46 11.33 -0.98
N SER A 50 -2.43 12.22 -1.19
CA SER A 50 -2.19 13.49 -1.88
C SER A 50 -1.61 14.55 -0.95
N ARG A 51 -1.67 14.32 0.36
CA ARG A 51 -1.14 15.25 1.35
C ARG A 51 0.36 15.04 1.49
N LYS A 52 1.13 15.93 0.91
CA LYS A 52 2.59 15.81 0.90
C LYS A 52 3.20 16.25 2.22
N GLN A 53 4.19 15.49 2.65
CA GLN A 53 5.03 15.83 3.80
C GLN A 53 6.49 15.57 3.44
N ASP A 54 7.37 16.38 4.02
CA ASP A 54 8.81 16.24 3.78
C ASP A 54 9.39 15.28 4.82
N LEU A 55 9.16 13.98 4.58
CA LEU A 55 9.62 12.91 5.45
C LEU A 55 10.45 11.93 4.64
N PRO A 56 11.52 11.38 5.23
CA PRO A 56 12.36 10.38 4.52
C PRO A 56 11.62 9.09 4.19
N THR A 57 10.47 8.84 4.83
CA THR A 57 9.66 7.66 4.61
C THR A 57 8.62 7.82 3.51
N ARG A 58 8.58 8.98 2.86
CA ARG A 58 7.63 9.26 1.79
C ARG A 58 8.28 9.01 0.43
N VAL A 59 7.60 8.26 -0.41
CA VAL A 59 8.04 7.99 -1.78
C VAL A 59 7.13 8.76 -2.73
N PRO A 60 7.65 9.71 -3.50
CA PRO A 60 6.82 10.43 -4.47
C PRO A 60 6.33 9.47 -5.55
N ILE A 61 5.10 9.65 -5.95
CA ILE A 61 4.48 8.83 -6.97
C ILE A 61 3.51 9.68 -7.77
N ASN A 62 3.44 9.40 -9.07
CA ASN A 62 2.42 9.96 -9.94
C ASN A 62 1.56 8.81 -10.40
N PHE A 63 0.47 8.56 -9.68
CA PHE A 63 -0.39 7.42 -9.95
C PHE A 63 -1.66 7.86 -10.66
N LYS A 64 -1.87 7.31 -11.86
CA LYS A 64 -3.02 7.66 -12.71
C LYS A 64 -3.15 9.16 -12.91
N LEU A 65 -2.02 9.80 -13.22
CA LEU A 65 -1.90 11.24 -13.49
C LEU A 65 -2.16 12.12 -12.26
N LYS A 66 -2.22 11.54 -11.07
CA LYS A 66 -2.37 12.29 -9.83
C LYS A 66 -1.07 12.24 -9.04
N PRO A 67 -0.45 13.38 -8.76
CA PRO A 67 0.76 13.37 -7.93
C PRO A 67 0.40 13.10 -6.47
N GLY A 68 1.27 12.38 -5.80
CA GLY A 68 1.08 12.04 -4.40
C GLY A 68 2.32 11.40 -3.82
N GLN A 69 2.16 10.75 -2.69
CA GLN A 69 3.23 10.04 -2.00
C GLN A 69 2.73 8.72 -1.44
N ILE A 70 3.62 7.75 -1.39
CA ILE A 70 3.40 6.52 -0.62
C ILE A 70 3.90 6.79 0.79
N ALA A 71 3.04 6.62 1.78
CA ALA A 71 3.36 6.90 3.18
C ALA A 71 3.81 5.63 3.88
N LEU A 72 5.12 5.35 3.81
CA LEU A 72 5.66 4.11 4.38
C LEU A 72 5.66 4.11 5.91
N GLU A 73 5.64 5.27 6.54
CA GLU A 73 5.49 5.34 7.99
C GLU A 73 4.09 4.92 8.47
N GLN A 74 3.14 4.76 7.53
CA GLN A 74 1.77 4.38 7.85
C GLN A 74 1.42 2.96 7.38
N ILE A 75 2.42 2.11 7.23
CA ILE A 75 2.16 0.72 6.86
C ILE A 75 1.29 0.05 7.91
N ARG A 76 0.41 -0.83 7.43
CA ARG A 76 -0.49 -1.55 8.31
C ARG A 76 -0.86 -2.90 7.72
N VAL A 77 -1.28 -3.79 8.59
CA VAL A 77 -1.78 -5.11 8.21
C VAL A 77 -3.28 -4.99 7.95
N LEU A 78 -3.73 -5.57 6.85
CA LEU A 78 -5.15 -5.65 6.52
C LEU A 78 -5.52 -7.08 6.18
N ASP A 79 -6.76 -7.44 6.52
CA ASP A 79 -7.37 -8.66 6.01
C ASP A 79 -7.57 -8.52 4.49
N LYS A 80 -7.31 -9.60 3.75
CA LYS A 80 -7.48 -9.59 2.29
C LYS A 80 -8.90 -9.22 1.86
N SER A 81 -9.90 -9.49 2.72
CA SER A 81 -11.28 -9.15 2.43
C SER A 81 -11.52 -7.63 2.29
N ARG A 82 -10.58 -6.83 2.75
CA ARG A 82 -10.66 -5.37 2.61
C ARG A 82 -10.17 -4.85 1.28
N LEU A 83 -9.52 -5.69 0.48
CA LEU A 83 -9.08 -5.32 -0.87
C LEU A 83 -10.29 -5.33 -1.79
N ILE A 84 -10.62 -4.18 -2.39
CA ILE A 84 -11.82 -4.04 -3.23
C ILE A 84 -11.49 -4.44 -4.66
N LYS A 85 -10.49 -3.81 -5.26
CA LYS A 85 -10.09 -4.11 -6.64
C LYS A 85 -8.67 -3.59 -6.91
N PRO A 86 -7.93 -4.25 -7.81
CA PRO A 86 -6.63 -3.75 -8.22
C PRO A 86 -6.79 -2.52 -9.09
N LEU A 87 -5.90 -1.55 -8.92
CA LEU A 87 -5.90 -0.30 -9.68
C LEU A 87 -4.70 -0.20 -10.63
N GLY A 88 -3.61 -0.93 -10.34
CA GLY A 88 -2.41 -0.86 -11.15
C GLY A 88 -1.20 -1.33 -10.35
N LYS A 89 -0.03 -1.17 -10.95
CA LYS A 89 1.24 -1.60 -10.33
C LYS A 89 2.21 -0.43 -10.26
N LEU A 90 3.12 -0.48 -9.29
CA LEU A 90 4.22 0.47 -9.24
C LEU A 90 5.17 0.25 -10.40
N GLY A 91 5.71 1.33 -10.94
CA GLY A 91 6.83 1.25 -11.88
C GLY A 91 8.11 0.81 -11.18
N ASP A 92 9.10 0.41 -11.97
CA ASP A 92 10.33 -0.19 -11.43
C ASP A 92 11.08 0.76 -10.50
N ASN A 93 11.23 2.03 -10.90
CA ASN A 93 11.96 3.01 -10.08
C ASN A 93 11.27 3.28 -8.75
N THR A 94 9.96 3.40 -8.76
CA THR A 94 9.18 3.61 -7.54
C THR A 94 9.27 2.40 -6.64
N ARG A 95 9.18 1.20 -7.21
CA ARG A 95 9.32 -0.04 -6.46
C ARG A 95 10.67 -0.13 -5.77
N ASP A 96 11.75 0.16 -6.50
CA ASP A 96 13.10 0.12 -5.94
C ASP A 96 13.27 1.11 -4.80
N GLU A 97 12.68 2.29 -4.93
CA GLU A 97 12.72 3.30 -3.87
C GLU A 97 11.95 2.84 -2.63
N VAL A 98 10.80 2.22 -2.81
CA VAL A 98 10.02 1.66 -1.69
C VAL A 98 10.84 0.62 -0.94
N VAL A 99 11.48 -0.31 -1.67
CA VAL A 99 12.31 -1.36 -1.05
C VAL A 99 13.48 -0.73 -0.28
N ARG A 100 14.14 0.27 -0.87
CA ARG A 100 15.26 0.94 -0.24
C ARG A 100 14.84 1.58 1.09
N ILE A 101 13.74 2.31 1.09
CA ILE A 101 13.28 3.01 2.28
C ILE A 101 12.80 2.03 3.35
N LEU A 102 12.08 0.98 2.96
CA LEU A 102 11.68 -0.06 3.92
C LEU A 102 12.91 -0.68 4.59
N GLY A 103 13.97 -0.92 3.80
CA GLY A 103 15.22 -1.43 4.36
C GLY A 103 15.82 -0.49 5.39
N GLU A 104 15.82 0.81 5.13
CA GLU A 104 16.33 1.80 6.07
C GLU A 104 15.47 1.91 7.32
N MET A 105 14.14 1.85 7.16
CA MET A 105 13.23 1.95 8.30
C MET A 105 13.43 0.82 9.31
N PHE A 106 13.76 -0.36 8.82
CA PHE A 106 13.85 -1.56 9.65
C PHE A 106 15.28 -2.07 9.84
N SER A 107 16.27 -1.35 9.37
CA SER A 107 17.67 -1.66 9.71
C SER A 107 17.91 -1.25 11.16
N GLY A 108 18.66 -2.06 11.87
CA GLY A 108 18.89 -1.84 13.28
C GLY A 108 19.78 -0.63 13.53
N GLY A 109 19.18 0.50 13.77
CA GLY A 109 19.98 1.66 13.97
C GLY A 109 19.32 2.73 14.79
#